data_e751098aac0dbdff5d01680cdf14f1bb
#
_entry.id   e751098aac0dbdff5d01680cdf14f1bb
#
_cell.length_a   1.000
_cell.length_b   1.000
_cell.length_c   1.000
_cell.angle_alpha   90.00
_cell.angle_beta   90.00
_cell.angle_gamma   90.00
#
_symmetry.space_group_name_H-M   'P 1'
#
loop_
_entity.id
_entity.type
_entity.pdbx_description
1 polymer ?
#
loop_
_entity_poly.entity_id
_entity_poly.type
_entity_poly.pdbx_seq_one_letter_code
_entity_poly.pdbx_strand_id
1 'polypeptide(L)'
;LCSTIEEEDAIEDRVGPVEPGVGLFYDASGFAPHPIAAPQDSPCWLKAEEIPAEWRVNFPEARQIVAMSVQRLPTAKAQGPDQRLLRRRECEYALFRSVEDVTVKPRIDEGFATVDLFVDFANKVTNRRKSRSGASLELHTKTIFEEESLAHSHDEISEGSKRPDFLFPSASAYRNANFPVSKLRMLGVKTTCKDRWRQILNEADRVRDKFLLTLQAGVSPRQFAEMESENVTLVVPAPLHETYVPAIRARLLSLDSFIKQTRDACA
;
A
#
# COMPACT_ATOMS: atom_id res chain seq x y z
N LEU A 1 16.13 -18.41 -4.83
CA LEU A 1 15.64 -17.57 -5.90
C LEU A 1 14.34 -18.17 -6.42
N CYS A 2 13.22 -17.44 -6.33
CA CYS A 2 11.96 -17.88 -6.87
C CYS A 2 12.00 -17.69 -8.39
N SER A 3 11.59 -18.70 -9.14
CA SER A 3 11.47 -18.64 -10.60
C SER A 3 10.03 -18.41 -11.05
N THR A 4 9.08 -18.58 -10.15
CA THR A 4 7.64 -18.37 -10.40
C THR A 4 6.98 -17.65 -9.22
N ILE A 5 5.82 -17.03 -9.49
CA ILE A 5 5.00 -16.37 -8.47
C ILE A 5 4.50 -17.39 -7.44
N GLU A 6 4.19 -18.61 -7.86
CA GLU A 6 3.80 -19.70 -6.95
C GLU A 6 4.92 -20.07 -5.96
N GLU A 7 6.19 -20.04 -6.40
CA GLU A 7 7.34 -20.26 -5.52
C GLU A 7 7.54 -19.09 -4.54
N GLU A 8 7.34 -17.86 -5.00
CA GLU A 8 7.37 -16.67 -4.15
C GLU A 8 6.28 -16.74 -3.09
N ASP A 9 5.03 -17.00 -3.48
CA ASP A 9 3.91 -17.17 -2.57
C ASP A 9 4.19 -18.27 -1.52
N ALA A 10 4.77 -19.41 -1.93
CA ALA A 10 5.10 -20.50 -1.03
C ALA A 10 6.23 -20.16 -0.05
N ILE A 11 7.18 -19.31 -0.44
CA ILE A 11 8.24 -18.83 0.44
C ILE A 11 7.68 -17.78 1.41
N GLU A 12 6.90 -16.83 0.93
CA GLU A 12 6.29 -15.84 1.77
C GLU A 12 5.34 -16.43 2.81
N ASP A 13 4.64 -17.53 2.50
CA ASP A 13 3.82 -18.26 3.47
C ASP A 13 4.65 -18.82 4.64
N ARG A 14 5.93 -19.13 4.39
CA ARG A 14 6.85 -19.64 5.42
C ARG A 14 7.55 -18.54 6.20
N VAL A 15 7.97 -17.46 5.54
CA VAL A 15 8.81 -16.41 6.14
C VAL A 15 8.04 -15.12 6.42
N GLY A 16 6.78 -15.06 6.01
CA GLY A 16 5.95 -13.85 6.05
C GLY A 16 6.13 -12.96 4.82
N PRO A 17 5.22 -11.99 4.61
CA PRO A 17 5.21 -11.16 3.41
C PRO A 17 6.50 -10.35 3.29
N VAL A 18 7.13 -10.43 2.13
CA VAL A 18 8.24 -9.54 1.77
C VAL A 18 7.63 -8.20 1.40
N GLU A 19 8.04 -7.13 2.07
CA GLU A 19 7.54 -5.79 1.73
C GLU A 19 8.05 -5.37 0.34
N PRO A 20 7.15 -4.88 -0.55
CA PRO A 20 7.60 -4.21 -1.77
C PRO A 20 8.55 -3.07 -1.41
N GLY A 21 9.74 -3.09 -2.00
CA GLY A 21 10.80 -2.12 -1.68
C GLY A 21 11.86 -2.63 -0.69
N VAL A 22 11.72 -3.83 -0.12
CA VAL A 22 12.72 -4.47 0.76
C VAL A 22 13.37 -5.67 0.09
N GLY A 23 12.77 -6.21 -0.96
CA GLY A 23 13.26 -7.36 -1.72
C GLY A 23 14.09 -6.94 -2.94
N LEU A 24 14.86 -7.89 -3.45
CA LEU A 24 15.49 -7.77 -4.75
C LEU A 24 14.42 -7.94 -5.82
N PHE A 25 14.13 -6.91 -6.61
CA PHE A 25 13.33 -7.05 -7.81
C PHE A 25 14.20 -7.66 -8.91
N TYR A 26 13.69 -8.71 -9.53
CA TYR A 26 14.25 -9.24 -10.78
C TYR A 26 13.48 -8.62 -11.92
N ASP A 27 14.19 -8.11 -12.93
CA ASP A 27 13.54 -7.72 -14.17
C ASP A 27 13.04 -8.97 -14.94
N ALA A 28 12.22 -8.76 -15.94
CA ALA A 28 11.67 -9.84 -16.77
C ALA A 28 12.73 -10.67 -17.51
N SER A 29 14.01 -10.25 -17.52
CA SER A 29 15.15 -10.98 -18.04
C SER A 29 15.79 -11.94 -17.02
N GLY A 30 15.37 -11.85 -15.75
CA GLY A 30 15.71 -12.82 -14.70
C GLY A 30 17.14 -12.71 -14.15
N PHE A 31 17.91 -11.67 -14.48
CA PHE A 31 19.34 -11.69 -14.21
C PHE A 31 19.99 -10.44 -13.59
N ALA A 32 19.27 -9.38 -13.37
CA ALA A 32 19.82 -8.25 -12.62
C ALA A 32 18.91 -7.88 -11.46
N PRO A 33 19.35 -8.06 -10.20
CA PRO A 33 18.73 -7.34 -9.13
C PRO A 33 18.91 -5.86 -9.43
N HIS A 34 17.83 -5.13 -9.76
CA HIS A 34 17.91 -3.69 -9.59
C HIS A 34 18.10 -3.45 -8.10
N PRO A 35 19.27 -2.97 -7.65
CA PRO A 35 19.38 -2.55 -6.28
C PRO A 35 18.33 -1.44 -6.14
N ILE A 36 17.31 -1.69 -5.34
CA ILE A 36 16.60 -0.57 -4.74
C ILE A 36 17.71 0.24 -4.10
N ALA A 37 17.88 1.48 -4.55
CA ALA A 37 18.85 2.38 -3.94
C ALA A 37 18.67 2.26 -2.44
N ALA A 38 19.76 1.99 -1.72
CA ALA A 38 19.66 1.84 -0.28
C ALA A 38 18.85 3.04 0.22
N PRO A 39 17.89 2.88 1.14
CA PRO A 39 17.05 4.00 1.57
C PRO A 39 17.86 5.24 1.95
N GLN A 40 19.12 5.03 2.35
CA GLN A 40 20.11 6.06 2.69
C GLN A 40 20.53 6.92 1.49
N ASP A 41 20.43 6.42 0.27
CA ASP A 41 20.73 7.18 -0.97
C ASP A 41 19.51 8.02 -1.43
N SER A 42 18.37 7.86 -0.78
CA SER A 42 17.18 8.64 -1.09
C SER A 42 17.34 10.10 -0.66
N PRO A 43 16.92 11.08 -1.48
CA PRO A 43 16.87 12.49 -1.06
C PRO A 43 15.88 12.74 0.09
N CYS A 44 15.05 11.76 0.40
CA CYS A 44 14.14 11.79 1.53
C CYS A 44 14.75 11.23 2.83
N TRP A 45 15.94 10.62 2.80
CA TRP A 45 16.62 10.18 4.01
C TRP A 45 16.95 11.39 4.90
N LEU A 46 16.56 11.32 6.16
CA LEU A 46 16.90 12.35 7.16
C LEU A 46 18.23 12.01 7.81
N LYS A 47 19.12 12.99 7.89
CA LYS A 47 20.26 12.90 8.78
C LYS A 47 19.79 13.02 10.24
N ALA A 48 20.59 12.52 11.17
CA ALA A 48 20.20 12.50 12.59
C ALA A 48 19.78 13.90 13.11
N GLU A 49 20.46 14.96 12.69
CA GLU A 49 20.16 16.34 13.07
C GLU A 49 18.85 16.88 12.47
N GLU A 50 18.39 16.34 11.35
CA GLU A 50 17.14 16.73 10.68
C GLU A 50 15.90 16.07 11.25
N ILE A 51 16.09 14.99 12.04
CA ILE A 51 14.97 14.26 12.64
C ILE A 51 14.39 15.11 13.78
N PRO A 52 13.07 15.39 13.78
CA PRO A 52 12.42 16.13 14.87
C PRO A 52 12.74 15.54 16.23
N ALA A 53 13.04 16.39 17.22
CA ALA A 53 13.45 15.94 18.55
C ALA A 53 12.43 15.00 19.21
N GLU A 54 11.14 15.26 18.99
CA GLU A 54 10.03 14.42 19.46
C GLU A 54 10.04 13.01 18.86
N TRP A 55 10.49 12.87 17.60
CA TRP A 55 10.57 11.58 16.92
C TRP A 55 11.74 10.70 17.37
N ARG A 56 12.73 11.32 18.02
CA ARG A 56 13.85 10.58 18.63
C ARG A 56 13.44 9.94 19.96
N VAL A 57 12.45 10.50 20.63
CA VAL A 57 11.91 10.00 21.91
C VAL A 57 10.73 9.07 21.67
N ASN A 58 9.78 9.51 20.83
CA ASN A 58 8.59 8.74 20.48
C ASN A 58 8.57 8.52 18.97
N PHE A 59 8.57 7.27 18.56
CA PHE A 59 8.50 6.95 17.14
C PHE A 59 7.23 7.56 16.53
N PRO A 60 7.33 8.28 15.39
CA PRO A 60 6.19 8.99 14.81
C PRO A 60 5.11 8.03 14.32
N GLU A 61 3.86 8.50 14.33
CA GLU A 61 2.76 7.80 13.72
C GLU A 61 2.88 7.81 12.19
N ALA A 62 2.27 6.80 11.53
CA ALA A 62 2.31 6.69 10.06
C ALA A 62 1.84 7.97 9.36
N ARG A 63 0.77 8.62 9.87
CA ARG A 63 0.25 9.89 9.31
C ARG A 63 1.27 11.02 9.32
N GLN A 64 2.15 11.10 10.32
CA GLN A 64 3.16 12.15 10.42
C GLN A 64 4.26 11.94 9.37
N ILE A 65 4.69 10.70 9.18
CA ILE A 65 5.70 10.36 8.17
C ILE A 65 5.14 10.57 6.75
N VAL A 66 3.89 10.14 6.52
CA VAL A 66 3.20 10.37 5.24
C VAL A 66 3.07 11.87 4.96
N ALA A 67 2.63 12.68 5.94
CA ALA A 67 2.53 14.13 5.78
C ALA A 67 3.88 14.75 5.42
N MET A 68 4.96 14.34 6.08
CA MET A 68 6.32 14.81 5.76
C MET A 68 6.74 14.39 4.33
N SER A 69 6.42 13.19 3.88
CA SER A 69 6.74 12.74 2.51
C SER A 69 5.99 13.56 1.45
N VAL A 70 4.74 13.92 1.70
CA VAL A 70 3.95 14.80 0.83
C VAL A 70 4.54 16.21 0.77
N GLN A 71 4.99 16.75 1.90
CA GLN A 71 5.67 18.07 1.94
C GLN A 71 7.00 18.06 1.17
N ARG A 72 7.78 16.99 1.28
CA ARG A 72 9.08 16.85 0.57
C ARG A 72 8.90 16.58 -0.92
N LEU A 73 7.83 15.93 -1.31
CA LEU A 73 7.47 15.67 -2.70
C LEU A 73 6.09 16.29 -3.04
N PRO A 74 6.03 17.62 -3.14
CA PRO A 74 4.79 18.29 -3.49
C PRO A 74 4.32 17.85 -4.89
N THR A 75 3.01 17.95 -5.11
CA THR A 75 2.39 17.55 -6.38
C THR A 75 2.94 18.38 -7.53
N ALA A 76 3.75 17.77 -8.39
CA ALA A 76 4.04 18.34 -9.70
C ALA A 76 2.83 18.03 -10.59
N LYS A 77 2.18 19.05 -11.16
CA LYS A 77 1.01 18.90 -12.05
C LYS A 77 1.24 17.95 -13.23
N ALA A 78 2.50 17.72 -13.60
CA ALA A 78 2.90 16.80 -14.66
C ALA A 78 2.92 15.32 -14.25
N GLN A 79 2.75 15.00 -12.95
CA GLN A 79 2.81 13.62 -12.47
C GLN A 79 1.41 13.09 -12.16
N GLY A 80 1.04 12.02 -12.86
CA GLY A 80 -0.22 11.32 -12.61
C GLY A 80 -0.28 10.65 -11.22
N PRO A 81 -1.49 10.25 -10.79
CA PRO A 81 -1.74 9.63 -9.48
C PRO A 81 -0.84 8.42 -9.19
N ASP A 82 -0.64 7.57 -10.19
CA ASP A 82 0.19 6.34 -10.07
C ASP A 82 1.64 6.65 -9.69
N GLN A 83 2.27 7.61 -10.39
CA GLN A 83 3.66 8.00 -10.12
C GLN A 83 3.80 8.72 -8.77
N ARG A 84 2.82 9.57 -8.42
CA ARG A 84 2.81 10.25 -7.13
C ARG A 84 2.74 9.25 -5.98
N LEU A 85 1.87 8.24 -6.10
CA LEU A 85 1.74 7.18 -5.11
C LEU A 85 3.07 6.47 -4.87
N LEU A 86 3.71 5.97 -5.91
CA LEU A 86 4.95 5.21 -5.80
C LEU A 86 6.09 6.07 -5.23
N ARG A 87 6.33 7.25 -5.81
CA ARG A 87 7.41 8.14 -5.35
C ARG A 87 7.26 8.60 -3.91
N ARG A 88 6.02 8.93 -3.50
CA ARG A 88 5.77 9.33 -2.10
C ARG A 88 5.97 8.17 -1.14
N ARG A 89 5.59 6.96 -1.54
CA ARG A 89 5.84 5.78 -0.71
C ARG A 89 7.32 5.45 -0.58
N GLU A 90 8.10 5.60 -1.64
CA GLU A 90 9.56 5.48 -1.58
C GLU A 90 10.16 6.52 -0.62
N CYS A 91 9.73 7.77 -0.74
CA CYS A 91 10.14 8.86 0.15
C CYS A 91 9.75 8.57 1.60
N GLU A 92 8.52 8.18 1.85
CA GLU A 92 8.00 7.81 3.17
C GLU A 92 8.79 6.63 3.76
N TYR A 93 9.15 5.64 2.95
CA TYR A 93 9.98 4.53 3.40
C TYR A 93 11.39 4.98 3.83
N ALA A 94 12.02 5.87 3.06
CA ALA A 94 13.32 6.44 3.43
C ALA A 94 13.23 7.26 4.74
N LEU A 95 12.20 8.09 4.88
CA LEU A 95 11.92 8.82 6.12
C LEU A 95 11.75 7.88 7.32
N PHE A 96 10.90 6.86 7.17
CA PHE A 96 10.67 5.86 8.21
C PHE A 96 11.99 5.18 8.64
N ARG A 97 12.78 4.72 7.65
CA ARG A 97 14.02 4.03 7.91
C ARG A 97 15.09 4.92 8.54
N SER A 98 15.13 6.20 8.21
CA SER A 98 16.05 7.16 8.85
C SER A 98 15.70 7.37 10.33
N VAL A 99 14.40 7.45 10.66
CA VAL A 99 13.96 7.53 12.07
C VAL A 99 14.23 6.21 12.80
N GLU A 100 13.99 5.08 12.13
CA GLU A 100 14.27 3.75 12.70
C GLU A 100 15.76 3.60 13.01
N ASP A 101 16.64 4.03 12.12
CA ASP A 101 18.10 3.94 12.31
C ASP A 101 18.53 4.69 13.59
N VAL A 102 18.01 5.89 13.81
CA VAL A 102 18.35 6.69 15.00
C VAL A 102 17.71 6.16 16.28
N THR A 103 16.54 5.53 16.21
CA THR A 103 15.80 5.07 17.41
C THR A 103 16.06 3.62 17.76
N VAL A 104 16.40 2.77 16.81
CA VAL A 104 16.57 1.32 16.99
C VAL A 104 18.06 0.93 17.11
N LYS A 105 18.92 1.53 16.26
CA LYS A 105 20.34 1.18 16.21
C LYS A 105 21.05 1.31 17.58
N PRO A 106 20.86 2.37 18.37
CA PRO A 106 21.51 2.48 19.68
C PRO A 106 21.19 1.29 20.59
N ARG A 107 19.93 0.83 20.58
CA ARG A 107 19.51 -0.33 21.39
C ARG A 107 20.14 -1.65 20.91
N ILE A 108 20.38 -1.78 19.59
CA ILE A 108 21.10 -2.92 19.03
C ILE A 108 22.57 -2.87 19.47
N ASP A 109 23.21 -1.70 19.40
CA ASP A 109 24.62 -1.50 19.74
C ASP A 109 24.88 -1.75 21.24
N GLU A 110 23.91 -1.44 22.13
CA GLU A 110 23.97 -1.77 23.56
C GLU A 110 23.90 -3.29 23.82
N GLY A 111 23.30 -4.06 22.92
CA GLY A 111 23.06 -5.48 23.07
C GLY A 111 21.90 -5.83 24.02
N PHE A 112 21.72 -7.12 24.26
CA PHE A 112 20.61 -7.67 25.04
C PHE A 112 21.12 -8.66 26.08
N ALA A 113 20.64 -8.53 27.32
CA ALA A 113 21.04 -9.41 28.42
C ALA A 113 20.54 -10.86 28.26
N THR A 114 19.42 -11.06 27.53
CA THR A 114 18.86 -12.40 27.26
C THR A 114 18.33 -12.48 25.82
N VAL A 115 18.21 -13.72 25.33
CA VAL A 115 17.62 -13.99 24.01
C VAL A 115 16.17 -13.53 23.95
N ASP A 116 15.40 -13.69 25.00
CA ASP A 116 13.99 -13.27 25.06
C ASP A 116 13.84 -11.76 24.91
N LEU A 117 14.68 -10.97 25.56
CA LEU A 117 14.69 -9.51 25.39
C LEU A 117 15.02 -9.09 23.95
N PHE A 118 15.93 -9.79 23.29
CA PHE A 118 16.24 -9.57 21.88
C PHE A 118 15.04 -9.89 20.99
N VAL A 119 14.43 -11.07 21.18
CA VAL A 119 13.27 -11.52 20.39
C VAL A 119 12.08 -10.57 20.56
N ASP A 120 11.79 -10.15 21.78
CA ASP A 120 10.73 -9.19 22.06
C ASP A 120 10.97 -7.84 21.36
N PHE A 121 12.21 -7.35 21.40
CA PHE A 121 12.58 -6.12 20.73
C PHE A 121 12.48 -6.25 19.21
N ALA A 122 13.01 -7.33 18.64
CA ALA A 122 12.94 -7.61 17.20
C ALA A 122 11.48 -7.71 16.72
N ASN A 123 10.62 -8.36 17.49
CA ASN A 123 9.19 -8.45 17.21
C ASN A 123 8.51 -7.07 17.20
N LYS A 124 8.85 -6.18 18.15
CA LYS A 124 8.32 -4.80 18.18
C LYS A 124 8.71 -4.03 16.92
N VAL A 125 9.98 -4.12 16.50
CA VAL A 125 10.46 -3.48 15.26
C VAL A 125 9.75 -4.05 14.03
N THR A 126 9.65 -5.37 13.93
CA THR A 126 8.99 -6.05 12.81
C THR A 126 7.50 -5.70 12.72
N ASN A 127 6.79 -5.71 13.85
CA ASN A 127 5.37 -5.34 13.89
C ASN A 127 5.14 -3.89 13.49
N ARG A 128 6.03 -2.97 13.90
CA ARG A 128 5.98 -1.56 13.47
C ARG A 128 6.12 -1.43 11.97
N ARG A 129 7.07 -2.15 11.34
CA ARG A 129 7.25 -2.17 9.88
C ARG A 129 6.01 -2.69 9.15
N LYS A 130 5.43 -3.81 9.63
CA LYS A 130 4.20 -4.38 9.06
C LYS A 130 3.01 -3.42 9.16
N SER A 131 2.78 -2.85 10.34
CA SER A 131 1.70 -1.89 10.57
C SER A 131 1.86 -0.64 9.69
N ARG A 132 3.08 -0.11 9.57
CA ARG A 132 3.37 1.01 8.70
C ARG A 132 2.99 0.73 7.25
N SER A 133 3.39 -0.42 6.72
CA SER A 133 3.22 -0.73 5.30
C SER A 133 1.75 -0.63 4.86
N GLY A 134 0.83 -1.20 5.64
CA GLY A 134 -0.61 -1.12 5.36
C GLY A 134 -1.14 0.32 5.47
N ALA A 135 -0.90 0.97 6.61
CA ALA A 135 -1.36 2.34 6.86
C ALA A 135 -0.80 3.35 5.84
N SER A 136 0.47 3.18 5.42
CA SER A 136 1.11 4.05 4.44
C SER A 136 0.37 4.04 3.08
N LEU A 137 0.06 2.85 2.53
CA LEU A 137 -0.63 2.77 1.24
C LEU A 137 -2.00 3.44 1.29
N GLU A 138 -2.75 3.19 2.33
CA GLU A 138 -4.08 3.73 2.55
C GLU A 138 -4.06 5.27 2.70
N LEU A 139 -3.15 5.81 3.54
CA LEU A 139 -3.02 7.24 3.76
C LEU A 139 -2.56 8.00 2.51
N HIS A 140 -1.61 7.45 1.74
CA HIS A 140 -1.20 8.04 0.46
C HIS A 140 -2.33 8.04 -0.56
N THR A 141 -3.10 6.94 -0.63
CA THR A 141 -4.27 6.84 -1.51
C THR A 141 -5.31 7.89 -1.15
N LYS A 142 -5.60 8.06 0.14
CA LYS A 142 -6.50 9.11 0.64
C LYS A 142 -6.03 10.51 0.20
N THR A 143 -4.75 10.84 0.43
CA THR A 143 -4.18 12.12 0.02
C THR A 143 -4.31 12.36 -1.49
N ILE A 144 -4.09 11.32 -2.31
CA ILE A 144 -4.25 11.44 -3.76
C ILE A 144 -5.71 11.70 -4.13
N PHE A 145 -6.68 11.03 -3.51
CA PHE A 145 -8.11 11.29 -3.78
C PHE A 145 -8.51 12.72 -3.39
N GLU A 146 -7.98 13.24 -2.28
CA GLU A 146 -8.18 14.64 -1.88
C GLU A 146 -7.59 15.61 -2.92
N GLU A 147 -6.37 15.37 -3.39
CA GLU A 147 -5.71 16.18 -4.43
C GLU A 147 -6.45 16.14 -5.77
N GLU A 148 -7.02 14.99 -6.12
CA GLU A 148 -7.83 14.79 -7.32
C GLU A 148 -9.27 15.28 -7.16
N SER A 149 -9.64 15.81 -6.00
CA SER A 149 -11.01 16.23 -5.67
C SER A 149 -12.04 15.10 -5.93
N LEU A 150 -11.67 13.85 -5.66
CA LEU A 150 -12.54 12.70 -5.74
C LEU A 150 -13.31 12.55 -4.43
N ALA A 151 -14.64 12.78 -4.49
CA ALA A 151 -15.49 12.63 -3.31
C ALA A 151 -15.45 11.19 -2.78
N HIS A 152 -15.12 11.03 -1.51
CA HIS A 152 -15.01 9.72 -0.86
C HIS A 152 -15.25 9.80 0.65
N SER A 153 -15.53 8.65 1.26
CA SER A 153 -15.36 8.41 2.70
C SER A 153 -14.27 7.39 2.93
N HIS A 154 -13.47 7.56 3.98
CA HIS A 154 -12.35 6.71 4.35
C HIS A 154 -12.57 6.13 5.74
N ASP A 155 -12.40 4.80 5.90
CA ASP A 155 -12.58 4.05 7.14
C ASP A 155 -13.91 4.34 7.86
N GLU A 156 -15.00 4.50 7.09
CA GLU A 156 -16.33 4.69 7.61
C GLU A 156 -17.18 3.42 7.54
N ILE A 157 -18.09 3.27 8.51
CA ILE A 157 -19.01 2.13 8.56
C ILE A 157 -19.96 2.16 7.36
N SER A 158 -20.00 1.07 6.61
CA SER A 158 -20.98 0.80 5.56
C SER A 158 -22.28 0.23 6.15
N GLU A 159 -22.21 -0.99 6.65
CA GLU A 159 -23.28 -1.69 7.34
C GLU A 159 -22.73 -2.54 8.50
N GLY A 160 -23.52 -2.69 9.57
CA GLY A 160 -23.11 -3.45 10.77
C GLY A 160 -21.80 -2.95 11.34
N SER A 161 -20.78 -3.81 11.37
CA SER A 161 -19.40 -3.47 11.79
C SER A 161 -18.41 -3.39 10.63
N LYS A 162 -18.89 -3.45 9.38
CA LYS A 162 -18.05 -3.48 8.18
C LYS A 162 -17.50 -2.09 7.88
N ARG A 163 -16.19 -2.01 7.63
CA ARG A 163 -15.45 -0.76 7.34
C ARG A 163 -14.58 -0.94 6.12
N PRO A 164 -15.13 -0.73 4.91
CA PRO A 164 -14.31 -0.69 3.70
C PRO A 164 -13.31 0.45 3.75
N ASP A 165 -12.12 0.25 3.19
CA ASP A 165 -11.08 1.27 3.20
C ASP A 165 -11.59 2.57 2.56
N PHE A 166 -12.31 2.50 1.41
CA PHE A 166 -12.93 3.66 0.77
C PHE A 166 -14.32 3.36 0.21
N LEU A 167 -15.22 4.33 0.35
CA LEU A 167 -16.55 4.36 -0.27
C LEU A 167 -16.73 5.63 -1.12
N PHE A 168 -17.33 5.48 -2.29
CA PHE A 168 -17.60 6.58 -3.21
C PHE A 168 -19.10 6.66 -3.55
N PRO A 169 -19.66 7.88 -3.67
CA PRO A 169 -19.05 9.17 -3.36
C PRO A 169 -18.92 9.43 -1.86
N SER A 170 -19.64 8.69 -1.01
CA SER A 170 -19.55 8.81 0.45
C SER A 170 -20.25 7.64 1.17
N ALA A 171 -19.92 7.42 2.46
CA ALA A 171 -20.63 6.47 3.31
C ALA A 171 -22.10 6.89 3.56
N SER A 172 -22.41 8.19 3.57
CA SER A 172 -23.78 8.67 3.68
C SER A 172 -24.61 8.31 2.43
N ALA A 173 -24.04 8.47 1.23
CA ALA A 173 -24.66 8.01 -0.01
C ALA A 173 -24.86 6.49 0.00
N TYR A 174 -23.87 5.75 0.46
CA TYR A 174 -23.96 4.31 0.59
C TYR A 174 -25.10 3.86 1.51
N ARG A 175 -25.26 4.48 2.67
CA ARG A 175 -26.33 4.16 3.65
C ARG A 175 -27.72 4.62 3.21
N ASN A 176 -27.83 5.57 2.27
CA ASN A 176 -29.12 6.02 1.73
C ASN A 176 -29.69 4.96 0.77
N ALA A 177 -30.74 4.26 1.16
CA ALA A 177 -31.39 3.23 0.36
C ALA A 177 -31.90 3.73 -1.01
N ASN A 178 -32.24 5.02 -1.10
CA ASN A 178 -32.71 5.66 -2.35
C ASN A 178 -31.57 6.10 -3.28
N PHE A 179 -30.31 6.04 -2.82
CA PHE A 179 -29.18 6.41 -3.69
C PHE A 179 -28.92 5.29 -4.70
N PRO A 180 -28.76 5.60 -6.00
CA PRO A 180 -28.57 4.60 -7.03
C PRO A 180 -27.32 3.75 -6.81
N VAL A 181 -27.47 2.43 -6.77
CA VAL A 181 -26.34 1.49 -6.57
C VAL A 181 -25.32 1.62 -7.69
N SER A 182 -25.75 1.93 -8.93
CA SER A 182 -24.85 2.14 -10.06
C SER A 182 -23.86 3.30 -9.87
N LYS A 183 -24.18 4.23 -8.99
CA LYS A 183 -23.33 5.38 -8.62
C LYS A 183 -22.48 5.13 -7.37
N LEU A 184 -22.55 3.95 -6.79
CA LEU A 184 -21.71 3.56 -5.66
C LEU A 184 -20.49 2.79 -6.14
N ARG A 185 -19.34 3.05 -5.49
CA ARG A 185 -18.11 2.27 -5.65
C ARG A 185 -17.49 2.02 -4.28
N MET A 186 -16.71 0.96 -4.19
CA MET A 186 -15.83 0.70 -3.05
C MET A 186 -14.43 0.35 -3.54
N LEU A 187 -13.42 0.69 -2.76
CA LEU A 187 -12.05 0.30 -2.98
C LEU A 187 -11.47 -0.24 -1.68
N GLY A 188 -11.01 -1.48 -1.73
CA GLY A 188 -10.12 -2.04 -0.71
C GLY A 188 -8.67 -1.72 -1.04
N VAL A 189 -7.84 -1.62 -0.01
CA VAL A 189 -6.41 -1.29 -0.15
C VAL A 189 -5.58 -2.32 0.60
N LYS A 190 -4.81 -3.12 -0.12
CA LYS A 190 -3.95 -4.16 0.47
C LYS A 190 -2.59 -4.13 -0.22
N THR A 191 -1.52 -3.95 0.55
CA THR A 191 -0.15 -3.91 0.00
C THR A 191 0.16 -5.20 -0.76
N THR A 192 -0.29 -6.34 -0.23
CA THR A 192 -0.19 -7.66 -0.87
C THR A 192 -1.58 -8.28 -1.00
N CYS A 193 -1.85 -8.95 -2.10
CA CYS A 193 -3.15 -9.58 -2.37
C CYS A 193 -3.35 -10.88 -1.59
N LYS A 194 -2.47 -11.87 -1.75
CA LYS A 194 -2.61 -13.19 -1.14
C LYS A 194 -4.06 -13.56 -0.78
N ASP A 195 -4.31 -14.12 0.38
CA ASP A 195 -5.66 -14.39 0.87
C ASP A 195 -6.43 -13.14 1.35
N ARG A 196 -5.73 -12.00 1.46
CA ARG A 196 -6.32 -10.76 2.00
C ARG A 196 -7.35 -10.13 1.06
N TRP A 197 -7.29 -10.42 -0.24
CA TRP A 197 -8.29 -9.95 -1.19
C TRP A 197 -9.70 -10.46 -0.90
N ARG A 198 -9.83 -11.65 -0.29
CA ARG A 198 -11.14 -12.20 0.09
C ARG A 198 -11.82 -11.41 1.22
N GLN A 199 -11.05 -10.64 2.00
CA GLN A 199 -11.60 -9.82 3.08
C GLN A 199 -12.56 -8.76 2.52
N ILE A 200 -12.26 -8.17 1.35
CA ILE A 200 -13.09 -7.12 0.75
C ILE A 200 -14.44 -7.64 0.21
N LEU A 201 -14.58 -8.95 -0.03
CA LEU A 201 -15.82 -9.53 -0.56
C LEU A 201 -17.01 -9.30 0.38
N ASN A 202 -16.75 -9.30 1.68
CA ASN A 202 -17.76 -9.12 2.71
C ASN A 202 -17.93 -7.64 3.14
N GLU A 203 -17.28 -6.71 2.44
CA GLU A 203 -17.39 -5.28 2.70
C GLU A 203 -18.34 -4.64 1.68
N ALA A 204 -19.14 -3.65 2.13
CA ALA A 204 -20.04 -2.88 1.27
C ALA A 204 -20.97 -3.78 0.39
N ASP A 205 -21.88 -4.53 1.01
CA ASP A 205 -22.74 -5.54 0.35
C ASP A 205 -23.58 -4.98 -0.81
N ARG A 206 -23.94 -3.69 -0.77
CA ARG A 206 -24.68 -3.01 -1.84
C ARG A 206 -23.87 -2.87 -3.14
N VAL A 207 -22.54 -2.91 -3.06
CA VAL A 207 -21.65 -2.76 -4.22
C VAL A 207 -21.15 -4.14 -4.63
N ARG A 208 -21.63 -4.66 -5.77
CA ARG A 208 -21.24 -5.99 -6.26
C ARG A 208 -19.81 -5.99 -6.79
N ASP A 209 -19.49 -5.01 -7.65
CA ASP A 209 -18.17 -4.91 -8.28
C ASP A 209 -17.19 -4.27 -7.31
N LYS A 210 -16.22 -5.06 -6.86
CA LYS A 210 -15.21 -4.64 -5.89
C LYS A 210 -13.94 -4.20 -6.59
N PHE A 211 -13.28 -3.18 -6.06
CA PHE A 211 -11.97 -2.76 -6.52
C PHE A 211 -10.94 -2.98 -5.40
N LEU A 212 -9.76 -3.46 -5.78
CA LEU A 212 -8.67 -3.72 -4.84
C LEU A 212 -7.39 -3.05 -5.33
N LEU A 213 -6.95 -1.99 -4.63
CA LEU A 213 -5.65 -1.37 -4.87
C LEU A 213 -4.55 -2.20 -4.20
N THR A 214 -3.55 -2.56 -5.00
CA THR A 214 -2.38 -3.29 -4.50
C THR A 214 -1.09 -2.81 -5.16
N LEU A 215 0.03 -3.02 -4.45
CA LEU A 215 1.39 -2.81 -4.96
C LEU A 215 2.12 -4.13 -5.23
N GLN A 216 1.43 -5.26 -5.11
CA GLN A 216 2.03 -6.56 -5.38
C GLN A 216 2.50 -6.62 -6.85
N ALA A 217 3.71 -7.09 -7.05
CA ALA A 217 4.37 -7.14 -8.36
C ALA A 217 3.94 -8.36 -9.22
N GLY A 218 2.73 -8.85 -9.02
CA GLY A 218 2.14 -9.96 -9.78
C GLY A 218 1.22 -10.80 -8.92
N VAL A 219 0.34 -11.55 -9.56
CA VAL A 219 -0.52 -12.58 -8.97
C VAL A 219 -0.51 -13.79 -9.88
N SER A 220 -0.72 -14.98 -9.33
CA SER A 220 -0.83 -16.17 -10.17
C SER A 220 -2.07 -16.10 -11.07
N PRO A 221 -2.03 -16.70 -12.28
CA PRO A 221 -3.20 -16.75 -13.17
C PRO A 221 -4.43 -17.36 -12.49
N ARG A 222 -4.23 -18.35 -11.63
CA ARG A 222 -5.30 -18.97 -10.85
C ARG A 222 -5.93 -17.98 -9.89
N GLN A 223 -5.12 -17.28 -9.10
CA GLN A 223 -5.60 -16.28 -8.14
C GLN A 223 -6.33 -15.13 -8.84
N PHE A 224 -5.80 -14.68 -10.00
CA PHE A 224 -6.45 -13.64 -10.78
C PHE A 224 -7.82 -14.09 -11.30
N ALA A 225 -7.94 -15.33 -11.81
CA ALA A 225 -9.21 -15.89 -12.27
C ALA A 225 -10.23 -16.02 -11.11
N GLU A 226 -9.77 -16.40 -9.92
CA GLU A 226 -10.63 -16.42 -8.72
C GLU A 226 -11.14 -15.02 -8.37
N MET A 227 -10.29 -13.99 -8.40
CA MET A 227 -10.70 -12.59 -8.14
C MET A 227 -11.76 -12.13 -9.14
N GLU A 228 -11.58 -12.43 -10.42
CA GLU A 228 -12.55 -12.07 -11.45
C GLU A 228 -13.89 -12.78 -11.30
N SER A 229 -13.88 -14.07 -10.95
CA SER A 229 -15.12 -14.83 -10.68
C SER A 229 -15.94 -14.23 -9.54
N GLU A 230 -15.28 -13.53 -8.61
CA GLU A 230 -15.89 -12.81 -7.47
C GLU A 230 -16.13 -11.32 -7.76
N ASN A 231 -16.01 -10.88 -9.01
CA ASN A 231 -16.16 -9.50 -9.47
C ASN A 231 -15.17 -8.53 -8.78
N VAL A 232 -13.95 -8.97 -8.52
CA VAL A 232 -12.87 -8.13 -8.01
C VAL A 232 -11.98 -7.66 -9.16
N THR A 233 -11.89 -6.35 -9.33
CA THR A 233 -10.98 -5.70 -10.29
C THR A 233 -9.74 -5.21 -9.57
N LEU A 234 -8.55 -5.65 -10.02
CA LEU A 234 -7.30 -5.16 -9.49
C LEU A 234 -6.99 -3.76 -10.01
N VAL A 235 -6.71 -2.87 -9.07
CA VAL A 235 -6.16 -1.54 -9.31
C VAL A 235 -4.68 -1.60 -8.95
N VAL A 236 -3.83 -1.44 -9.94
CA VAL A 236 -2.37 -1.52 -9.78
C VAL A 236 -1.76 -0.27 -10.40
N PRO A 237 -0.85 0.45 -9.72
CA PRO A 237 -0.18 1.59 -10.33
C PRO A 237 0.46 1.23 -11.67
N ALA A 238 0.24 2.05 -12.70
CA ALA A 238 0.64 1.76 -14.08
C ALA A 238 2.12 1.34 -14.24
N PRO A 239 3.11 1.92 -13.53
CA PRO A 239 4.50 1.46 -13.61
C PRO A 239 4.72 0.00 -13.17
N LEU A 240 3.82 -0.57 -12.36
CA LEU A 240 3.90 -1.97 -11.91
C LEU A 240 3.22 -2.94 -12.88
N HIS A 241 2.50 -2.48 -13.91
CA HIS A 241 1.82 -3.38 -14.85
C HIS A 241 2.80 -4.30 -15.58
N GLU A 242 4.03 -3.84 -15.83
CA GLU A 242 5.05 -4.60 -16.53
C GLU A 242 5.51 -5.86 -15.75
N THR A 243 5.27 -5.91 -14.45
CA THR A 243 5.59 -7.08 -13.62
C THR A 243 4.55 -8.21 -13.74
N TYR A 244 3.41 -7.92 -14.37
CA TYR A 244 2.34 -8.90 -14.58
C TYR A 244 2.45 -9.58 -15.96
N VAL A 245 2.05 -10.85 -16.03
CA VAL A 245 1.99 -11.56 -17.31
C VAL A 245 1.03 -10.85 -18.28
N PRO A 246 1.30 -10.88 -19.62
CA PRO A 246 0.54 -10.09 -20.59
C PRO A 246 -0.98 -10.27 -20.54
N ALA A 247 -1.46 -11.49 -20.29
CA ALA A 247 -2.88 -11.80 -20.20
C ALA A 247 -3.58 -11.11 -19.01
N ILE A 248 -2.89 -10.94 -17.88
CA ILE A 248 -3.39 -10.23 -16.70
C ILE A 248 -3.22 -8.73 -16.89
N ARG A 249 -2.05 -8.29 -17.38
CA ARG A 249 -1.72 -6.87 -17.59
C ARG A 249 -2.80 -6.12 -18.38
N ALA A 250 -3.33 -6.73 -19.44
CA ALA A 250 -4.38 -6.13 -20.27
C ALA A 250 -5.72 -5.88 -19.53
N ARG A 251 -5.88 -6.45 -18.33
CA ARG A 251 -7.11 -6.41 -17.52
C ARG A 251 -6.93 -5.62 -16.22
N LEU A 252 -5.72 -5.13 -15.94
CA LEU A 252 -5.44 -4.29 -14.79
C LEU A 252 -5.99 -2.87 -15.02
N LEU A 253 -6.43 -2.25 -13.95
CA LEU A 253 -6.80 -0.86 -13.91
C LEU A 253 -5.69 -0.05 -13.24
N SER A 254 -5.25 1.06 -13.82
CA SER A 254 -4.34 1.98 -13.13
C SER A 254 -5.09 2.81 -12.10
N LEU A 255 -4.40 3.40 -11.13
CA LEU A 255 -5.02 4.29 -10.15
C LEU A 255 -5.64 5.52 -10.83
N ASP A 256 -4.97 6.10 -11.84
CA ASP A 256 -5.50 7.20 -12.63
C ASP A 256 -6.81 6.82 -13.35
N SER A 257 -6.83 5.63 -13.98
CA SER A 257 -8.03 5.12 -14.65
C SER A 257 -9.16 4.84 -13.67
N PHE A 258 -8.85 4.29 -12.49
CA PHE A 258 -9.84 4.09 -11.42
C PHE A 258 -10.46 5.41 -10.97
N ILE A 259 -9.65 6.44 -10.74
CA ILE A 259 -10.13 7.79 -10.35
C ILE A 259 -11.07 8.36 -11.39
N LYS A 260 -10.72 8.29 -12.68
CA LYS A 260 -11.53 8.78 -13.79
C LYS A 260 -12.88 8.05 -13.87
N GLN A 261 -12.84 6.72 -13.91
CA GLN A 261 -14.05 5.89 -13.97
C GLN A 261 -14.96 6.09 -12.75
N THR A 262 -14.38 6.26 -11.55
CA THR A 262 -15.15 6.48 -10.32
C THR A 262 -15.80 7.86 -10.34
N ARG A 263 -15.10 8.88 -10.81
CA ARG A 263 -15.65 10.23 -10.97
C ARG A 263 -16.85 10.22 -11.91
N ASP A 264 -16.71 9.58 -13.07
CA ASP A 264 -17.79 9.49 -14.08
C ASP A 264 -19.00 8.69 -13.55
N ALA A 265 -18.77 7.61 -12.83
CA ALA A 265 -19.83 6.79 -12.27
C ALA A 265 -20.60 7.48 -11.12
N CYS A 266 -19.92 8.31 -10.33
CA CYS A 266 -20.53 9.02 -9.19
C CYS A 266 -21.16 10.36 -9.56
N ALA A 267 -20.89 10.87 -10.77
CA ALA A 267 -21.53 12.09 -11.30
C ALA A 267 -23.02 11.83 -11.61
#